data_a31b4986599c88a11661bd6f67fc37b1
#
_entry.id   a31b4986599c88a11661bd6f67fc37b1
#
_cell.length_a   1.000
_cell.length_b   1.000
_cell.length_c   1.000
_cell.angle_alpha   90.00
_cell.angle_beta   90.00
_cell.angle_gamma   90.00
#
_symmetry.space_group_name_H-M   'P 1'
#
loop_
_entity.id
_entity.type
_entity.pdbx_description
1 polymer ?
#
loop_
_entity_poly.entity_id
_entity_poly.type
_entity_poly.pdbx_seq_one_letter_code
_entity_poly.pdbx_strand_id
1 'polypeptide(L)'
;KENFKKIAELMQQDTVKYFVYSTYAIQYISKITTTYGDYLDGEIYLNKFILSRYPEIILHKQGEPYESRFENVNSGYLGAVKMTVLEELIHSTQDSLQQININAARQVNKINEELAGIILSLDTKVVNELSEYCQLQAVPDDFPYAKKANLFFFLNPDHFLIEQIGPDVMTFTHVEMDPKIGELVPQLLDIYKKWLVPIQQHHAAFTAMEGMAGFAIENILKDDKDFQNYLTTFMGTDFSSYQVRKSMGKDFTKIIYEKLGKDAFKKILEIPPNTRELKDPQLYLKKLSQ
;
A
#
# COMPACT_ATOMS: atom_id res chain seq x y z
N LYS A 1 -9.99 -23.46 -8.07
CA LYS A 1 -10.53 -24.63 -7.30
C LYS A 1 -9.48 -25.19 -6.32
N GLU A 2 -8.23 -25.36 -6.73
CA GLU A 2 -7.15 -25.91 -5.89
C GLU A 2 -6.79 -25.00 -4.71
N ASN A 3 -6.77 -23.69 -4.90
CA ASN A 3 -6.52 -22.71 -3.85
C ASN A 3 -7.64 -22.69 -2.79
N PHE A 4 -8.90 -22.85 -3.21
CA PHE A 4 -10.03 -22.98 -2.26
C PHE A 4 -9.95 -24.25 -1.43
N LYS A 5 -9.47 -25.35 -2.00
CA LYS A 5 -9.27 -26.58 -1.28
C LYS A 5 -8.16 -26.48 -0.23
N LYS A 6 -7.02 -25.85 -0.60
CA LYS A 6 -5.93 -25.54 0.33
C LYS A 6 -6.37 -24.60 1.45
N ILE A 7 -7.16 -23.56 1.14
CA ILE A 7 -7.73 -22.67 2.15
C ILE A 7 -8.64 -23.46 3.10
N ALA A 8 -9.50 -24.32 2.59
CA ALA A 8 -10.39 -25.15 3.41
C ALA A 8 -9.61 -26.13 4.31
N GLU A 9 -8.53 -26.71 3.81
CA GLU A 9 -7.63 -27.59 4.59
C GLU A 9 -6.88 -26.79 5.69
N LEU A 10 -6.43 -25.57 5.39
CA LEU A 10 -5.81 -24.67 6.35
C LEU A 10 -6.80 -24.17 7.42
N MET A 11 -8.07 -23.96 7.03
CA MET A 11 -9.16 -23.62 7.97
C MET A 11 -9.37 -24.68 9.05
N GLN A 12 -9.13 -25.94 8.73
CA GLN A 12 -9.28 -27.05 9.69
C GLN A 12 -8.08 -27.17 10.64
N GLN A 13 -6.91 -26.64 10.26
CA GLN A 13 -5.66 -26.85 10.98
C GLN A 13 -5.30 -25.70 11.92
N ASP A 14 -5.65 -24.45 11.57
CA ASP A 14 -5.22 -23.28 12.35
C ASP A 14 -6.11 -22.06 12.10
N THR A 15 -6.95 -21.73 13.08
CA THR A 15 -7.89 -20.61 13.01
C THR A 15 -7.16 -19.24 12.86
N VAL A 16 -5.99 -19.09 13.44
CA VAL A 16 -5.18 -17.86 13.33
C VAL A 16 -4.73 -17.66 11.89
N LYS A 17 -4.19 -18.69 11.27
CA LYS A 17 -3.80 -18.66 9.85
C LYS A 17 -4.96 -18.36 8.94
N TYR A 18 -6.13 -18.91 9.23
CA TYR A 18 -7.34 -18.62 8.45
C TYR A 18 -7.67 -17.13 8.44
N PHE A 19 -7.65 -16.46 9.57
CA PHE A 19 -7.91 -15.03 9.65
C PHE A 19 -6.89 -14.23 8.81
N VAL A 20 -5.60 -14.53 8.96
CA VAL A 20 -4.54 -13.85 8.22
C VAL A 20 -4.66 -14.10 6.73
N TYR A 21 -4.88 -15.35 6.30
CA TYR A 21 -5.02 -15.69 4.88
C TYR A 21 -6.28 -15.10 4.24
N SER A 22 -7.40 -15.02 4.97
CA SER A 22 -8.60 -14.35 4.44
C SER A 22 -8.37 -12.85 4.22
N THR A 23 -7.61 -12.21 5.11
CA THR A 23 -7.17 -10.81 4.93
C THR A 23 -6.32 -10.65 3.67
N TYR A 24 -5.33 -11.50 3.48
CA TYR A 24 -4.49 -11.47 2.27
C TYR A 24 -5.28 -11.76 1.00
N ALA A 25 -6.24 -12.66 1.04
CA ALA A 25 -7.11 -12.93 -0.10
C ALA A 25 -7.92 -11.68 -0.51
N ILE A 26 -8.43 -10.91 0.46
CA ILE A 26 -9.15 -9.67 0.22
C ILE A 26 -8.19 -8.61 -0.37
N GLN A 27 -7.00 -8.45 0.20
CA GLN A 27 -5.99 -7.52 -0.30
C GLN A 27 -5.55 -7.88 -1.73
N TYR A 28 -5.36 -9.17 -2.01
CA TYR A 28 -5.02 -9.66 -3.35
C TYR A 28 -6.13 -9.38 -4.36
N ILE A 29 -7.40 -9.62 -4.01
CA ILE A 29 -8.54 -9.30 -4.86
C ILE A 29 -8.59 -7.78 -5.12
N SER A 30 -8.39 -6.97 -4.10
CA SER A 30 -8.30 -5.51 -4.25
C SER A 30 -7.18 -5.13 -5.22
N LYS A 31 -5.99 -5.69 -5.07
CA LYS A 31 -4.86 -5.44 -5.96
C LYS A 31 -5.20 -5.75 -7.41
N ILE A 32 -5.71 -6.93 -7.73
CA ILE A 32 -6.04 -7.33 -9.12
C ILE A 32 -7.19 -6.54 -9.73
N THR A 33 -8.00 -5.85 -8.93
CA THR A 33 -9.11 -5.00 -9.42
C THR A 33 -8.73 -3.53 -9.56
N THR A 34 -7.55 -3.12 -9.11
CA THR A 34 -7.13 -1.71 -9.07
C THR A 34 -5.81 -1.41 -9.78
N THR A 35 -4.91 -2.37 -9.92
CA THR A 35 -3.59 -2.15 -10.53
C THR A 35 -3.58 -2.44 -12.02
N TYR A 36 -2.81 -1.65 -12.78
CA TYR A 36 -2.62 -1.84 -14.22
C TYR A 36 -1.57 -2.88 -14.55
N GLY A 37 -0.56 -3.05 -13.71
CA GLY A 37 0.52 -4.00 -13.89
C GLY A 37 1.19 -4.40 -12.58
N ASP A 38 2.17 -5.28 -12.69
CA ASP A 38 3.01 -5.74 -11.59
C ASP A 38 4.31 -6.31 -12.14
N TYR A 39 5.41 -6.11 -11.43
CA TYR A 39 6.66 -6.80 -11.67
C TYR A 39 6.84 -7.92 -10.64
N LEU A 40 6.94 -9.15 -11.10
CA LEU A 40 7.05 -10.32 -10.24
C LEU A 40 7.97 -11.37 -10.88
N ASP A 41 8.92 -11.87 -10.11
CA ASP A 41 9.82 -12.97 -10.48
C ASP A 41 10.57 -12.76 -11.82
N GLY A 42 10.95 -11.51 -12.13
CA GLY A 42 11.66 -11.15 -13.35
C GLY A 42 10.76 -10.89 -14.57
N GLU A 43 9.46 -10.98 -14.41
CA GLU A 43 8.49 -10.78 -15.48
C GLU A 43 7.57 -9.58 -15.22
N ILE A 44 7.19 -8.89 -16.28
CA ILE A 44 6.20 -7.79 -16.24
C ILE A 44 4.84 -8.34 -16.61
N TYR A 45 3.89 -8.16 -15.70
CA TYR A 45 2.49 -8.53 -15.89
C TYR A 45 1.64 -7.29 -16.17
N LEU A 46 0.85 -7.32 -17.22
CA LEU A 46 -0.15 -6.31 -17.49
C LEU A 46 -1.53 -6.82 -17.16
N ASN A 47 -2.31 -6.05 -16.40
CA ASN A 47 -3.66 -6.40 -16.01
C ASN A 47 -4.63 -6.15 -17.19
N LYS A 48 -4.74 -7.15 -18.05
CA LYS A 48 -5.63 -7.09 -19.23
C LYS A 48 -7.07 -6.73 -18.86
N PHE A 49 -7.57 -7.23 -17.74
CA PHE A 49 -8.95 -6.97 -17.29
C PHE A 49 -9.17 -5.47 -17.04
N ILE A 50 -8.28 -4.84 -16.29
CA ILE A 50 -8.38 -3.41 -15.97
C ILE A 50 -8.08 -2.56 -17.21
N LEU A 51 -7.00 -2.85 -17.91
CA LEU A 51 -6.60 -2.10 -19.10
C LEU A 51 -7.66 -2.17 -20.21
N SER A 52 -8.29 -3.32 -20.45
CA SER A 52 -9.35 -3.42 -21.48
C SER A 52 -10.62 -2.64 -21.11
N ARG A 53 -10.86 -2.38 -19.85
CA ARG A 53 -12.00 -1.61 -19.34
C ARG A 53 -11.68 -0.12 -19.12
N TYR A 54 -10.44 0.28 -19.33
CA TYR A 54 -10.02 1.66 -19.16
C TYR A 54 -10.92 2.67 -19.88
N PRO A 55 -11.28 2.48 -21.17
CA PRO A 55 -12.17 3.40 -21.87
C PRO A 55 -13.54 3.52 -21.18
N GLU A 56 -14.13 2.39 -20.76
CA GLU A 56 -15.44 2.38 -20.10
C GLU A 56 -15.40 3.10 -18.74
N ILE A 57 -14.36 2.87 -17.95
CA ILE A 57 -14.20 3.48 -16.63
C ILE A 57 -14.09 5.01 -16.78
N ILE A 58 -13.29 5.48 -17.71
CA ILE A 58 -13.08 6.92 -17.94
C ILE A 58 -14.36 7.59 -18.43
N LEU A 59 -15.03 7.00 -19.40
CA LEU A 59 -16.28 7.55 -19.95
C LEU A 59 -17.39 7.60 -18.90
N HIS A 60 -17.49 6.58 -18.07
CA HIS A 60 -18.50 6.53 -17.02
C HIS A 60 -18.26 7.59 -15.92
N LYS A 61 -17.00 7.84 -15.55
CA LYS A 61 -16.64 8.85 -14.53
C LYS A 61 -16.88 10.28 -14.98
N GLN A 62 -16.86 10.58 -16.28
CA GLN A 62 -16.91 11.96 -16.78
C GLN A 62 -18.30 12.44 -17.21
N GLY A 63 -19.29 11.56 -17.25
CA GLY A 63 -20.70 11.93 -17.52
C GLY A 63 -20.98 12.59 -18.88
N GLU A 64 -20.04 12.52 -19.83
CA GLU A 64 -20.18 13.15 -21.15
C GLU A 64 -20.41 12.15 -22.28
N PRO A 65 -21.00 12.59 -23.43
CA PRO A 65 -21.30 11.71 -24.56
C PRO A 65 -20.03 11.06 -25.13
N TYR A 66 -20.13 9.77 -25.40
CA TYR A 66 -19.08 8.88 -25.89
C TYR A 66 -18.35 9.39 -27.16
N GLU A 67 -19.07 10.03 -28.06
CA GLU A 67 -18.59 10.30 -29.41
C GLU A 67 -17.52 11.39 -29.55
N SER A 68 -17.50 12.37 -28.66
CA SER A 68 -16.58 13.52 -28.78
C SER A 68 -15.18 13.29 -28.20
N ARG A 69 -14.93 12.16 -27.53
CA ARG A 69 -13.68 11.89 -26.77
C ARG A 69 -12.96 10.60 -27.14
N PHE A 70 -13.43 9.86 -28.15
CA PHE A 70 -12.88 8.54 -28.46
C PHE A 70 -11.38 8.56 -28.80
N GLU A 71 -10.90 9.58 -29.52
CA GLU A 71 -9.47 9.73 -29.79
C GLU A 71 -8.65 9.97 -28.51
N ASN A 72 -9.13 10.81 -27.61
CA ASN A 72 -8.45 11.10 -26.35
C ASN A 72 -8.46 9.90 -25.41
N VAL A 73 -9.53 9.10 -25.42
CA VAL A 73 -9.64 7.88 -24.60
C VAL A 73 -8.66 6.81 -25.07
N ASN A 74 -8.55 6.58 -26.39
CA ASN A 74 -7.57 5.63 -26.94
C ASN A 74 -6.14 6.08 -26.69
N SER A 75 -5.83 7.35 -26.88
CA SER A 75 -4.53 7.91 -26.57
C SER A 75 -4.23 7.83 -25.07
N GLY A 76 -5.20 8.13 -24.21
CA GLY A 76 -5.07 7.94 -22.74
C GLY A 76 -4.84 6.48 -22.35
N TYR A 77 -5.50 5.53 -23.01
CA TYR A 77 -5.23 4.11 -22.82
C TYR A 77 -3.79 3.72 -23.20
N LEU A 78 -3.31 4.18 -24.37
CA LEU A 78 -1.93 3.95 -24.78
C LEU A 78 -0.93 4.58 -23.80
N GLY A 79 -1.24 5.76 -23.29
CA GLY A 79 -0.47 6.42 -22.23
C GLY A 79 -0.42 5.61 -20.94
N ALA A 80 -1.53 5.02 -20.51
CA ALA A 80 -1.60 4.13 -19.36
C ALA A 80 -0.72 2.90 -19.55
N VAL A 81 -0.77 2.27 -20.72
CA VAL A 81 0.08 1.09 -21.03
C VAL A 81 1.56 1.47 -21.03
N LYS A 82 1.95 2.56 -21.70
CA LYS A 82 3.34 3.05 -21.74
C LYS A 82 3.86 3.33 -20.33
N MET A 83 3.07 4.05 -19.53
CA MET A 83 3.40 4.36 -18.14
C MET A 83 3.62 3.08 -17.35
N THR A 84 2.67 2.13 -17.39
CA THR A 84 2.75 0.88 -16.64
C THR A 84 3.98 0.04 -17.02
N VAL A 85 4.22 -0.17 -18.31
CA VAL A 85 5.39 -0.92 -18.76
C VAL A 85 6.69 -0.27 -18.29
N LEU A 86 6.79 1.06 -18.36
CA LEU A 86 7.97 1.78 -17.93
C LEU A 86 8.13 1.74 -16.40
N GLU A 87 7.03 1.81 -15.65
CA GLU A 87 7.01 1.69 -14.18
C GLU A 87 7.56 0.34 -13.74
N GLU A 88 7.06 -0.75 -14.32
CA GLU A 88 7.51 -2.10 -13.99
C GLU A 88 8.97 -2.37 -14.43
N LEU A 89 9.41 -1.79 -15.56
CA LEU A 89 10.82 -1.83 -15.96
C LEU A 89 11.72 -1.10 -14.96
N ILE A 90 11.29 0.02 -14.38
CA ILE A 90 12.05 0.71 -13.35
C ILE A 90 12.07 -0.12 -12.08
N HIS A 91 10.93 -0.70 -11.68
CA HIS A 91 10.86 -1.59 -10.51
C HIS A 91 11.81 -2.78 -10.64
N SER A 92 12.04 -3.32 -11.85
CA SER A 92 12.99 -4.39 -12.09
C SER A 92 14.44 -4.03 -11.76
N THR A 93 14.76 -2.76 -11.59
CA THR A 93 16.12 -2.27 -11.23
C THR A 93 16.26 -1.92 -9.75
N GLN A 94 15.21 -2.09 -8.94
CA GLN A 94 15.12 -1.61 -7.55
C GLN A 94 15.27 -2.74 -6.51
N ASP A 95 16.05 -3.77 -6.80
CA ASP A 95 16.19 -4.98 -5.96
C ASP A 95 16.47 -4.68 -4.47
N SER A 96 17.35 -3.72 -4.16
CA SER A 96 17.69 -3.40 -2.78
C SER A 96 16.51 -2.86 -1.98
N LEU A 97 15.71 -1.98 -2.58
CA LEU A 97 14.50 -1.45 -1.96
C LEU A 97 13.41 -2.52 -1.88
N GLN A 98 13.26 -3.35 -2.91
CA GLN A 98 12.33 -4.48 -2.90
C GLN A 98 12.64 -5.46 -1.76
N GLN A 99 13.91 -5.79 -1.54
CA GLN A 99 14.29 -6.67 -0.43
C GLN A 99 13.95 -6.08 0.94
N ILE A 100 14.17 -4.78 1.14
CA ILE A 100 13.76 -4.10 2.39
C ILE A 100 12.25 -4.18 2.54
N ASN A 101 11.51 -3.88 1.48
CA ASN A 101 10.05 -3.90 1.45
C ASN A 101 9.50 -5.30 1.80
N ILE A 102 10.00 -6.34 1.15
CA ILE A 102 9.59 -7.74 1.38
C ILE A 102 9.93 -8.18 2.81
N ASN A 103 11.11 -7.86 3.31
CA ASN A 103 11.53 -8.26 4.65
C ASN A 103 10.70 -7.55 5.73
N ALA A 104 10.41 -6.27 5.54
CA ALA A 104 9.54 -5.51 6.43
C ALA A 104 8.10 -6.05 6.40
N ALA A 105 7.55 -6.31 5.21
CA ALA A 105 6.22 -6.91 5.06
C ALA A 105 6.11 -8.27 5.77
N ARG A 106 7.14 -9.12 5.66
CA ARG A 106 7.17 -10.41 6.39
C ARG A 106 7.15 -10.24 7.90
N GLN A 107 7.81 -9.20 8.43
CA GLN A 107 7.77 -8.88 9.86
C GLN A 107 6.39 -8.38 10.28
N VAL A 108 5.79 -7.48 9.51
CA VAL A 108 4.41 -7.00 9.73
C VAL A 108 3.43 -8.18 9.73
N ASN A 109 3.57 -9.11 8.80
CA ASN A 109 2.71 -10.29 8.70
C ASN A 109 2.78 -11.17 9.97
N LYS A 110 3.98 -11.38 10.53
CA LYS A 110 4.12 -12.12 11.81
C LYS A 110 3.45 -11.39 12.97
N ILE A 111 3.53 -10.07 12.99
CA ILE A 111 2.87 -9.27 14.02
C ILE A 111 1.34 -9.34 13.85
N ASN A 112 0.84 -9.36 12.62
CA ASN A 112 -0.57 -9.58 12.34
C ASN A 112 -1.06 -10.97 12.79
N GLU A 113 -0.22 -12.00 12.67
CA GLU A 113 -0.52 -13.33 13.22
C GLU A 113 -0.61 -13.30 14.76
N GLU A 114 0.31 -12.59 15.45
CA GLU A 114 0.23 -12.40 16.90
C GLU A 114 -1.05 -11.65 17.30
N LEU A 115 -1.39 -10.58 16.59
CA LEU A 115 -2.63 -9.82 16.80
C LEU A 115 -3.87 -10.71 16.62
N ALA A 116 -3.92 -11.49 15.54
CA ALA A 116 -5.03 -12.41 15.28
C ALA A 116 -5.18 -13.43 16.42
N GLY A 117 -4.07 -13.94 16.95
CA GLY A 117 -4.08 -14.85 18.10
C GLY A 117 -4.67 -14.20 19.36
N ILE A 118 -4.30 -12.93 19.64
CA ILE A 118 -4.88 -12.16 20.75
C ILE A 118 -6.39 -12.00 20.56
N ILE A 119 -6.83 -11.47 19.42
CA ILE A 119 -8.25 -11.23 19.14
C ILE A 119 -9.08 -12.51 19.22
N LEU A 120 -8.57 -13.62 18.67
CA LEU A 120 -9.26 -14.90 18.72
C LEU A 120 -9.37 -15.46 20.14
N SER A 121 -8.44 -15.14 21.02
CA SER A 121 -8.46 -15.58 22.44
C SER A 121 -9.39 -14.78 23.34
N LEU A 122 -9.87 -13.60 22.90
CA LEU A 122 -10.76 -12.77 23.68
C LEU A 122 -12.10 -13.44 23.96
N ASP A 123 -12.58 -13.31 25.17
CA ASP A 123 -13.93 -13.76 25.52
C ASP A 123 -15.03 -12.88 24.86
N THR A 124 -16.24 -13.42 24.81
CA THR A 124 -17.38 -12.75 24.17
C THR A 124 -17.73 -11.40 24.81
N LYS A 125 -17.53 -11.24 26.12
CA LYS A 125 -17.82 -10.00 26.84
C LYS A 125 -16.87 -8.89 26.38
N VAL A 126 -15.57 -9.17 26.36
CA VAL A 126 -14.55 -8.20 25.88
C VAL A 126 -14.76 -7.87 24.40
N VAL A 127 -15.08 -8.87 23.58
CA VAL A 127 -15.38 -8.65 22.14
C VAL A 127 -16.58 -7.71 21.97
N ASN A 128 -17.66 -7.90 22.71
CA ASN A 128 -18.83 -7.04 22.61
C ASN A 128 -18.54 -5.61 23.13
N GLU A 129 -17.85 -5.48 24.26
CA GLU A 129 -17.48 -4.18 24.83
C GLU A 129 -16.54 -3.39 23.89
N LEU A 130 -15.55 -4.03 23.29
CA LEU A 130 -14.67 -3.41 22.29
C LEU A 130 -15.45 -3.02 21.03
N SER A 131 -16.32 -3.90 20.53
CA SER A 131 -17.11 -3.62 19.31
C SER A 131 -18.03 -2.42 19.51
N GLU A 132 -18.65 -2.30 20.66
CA GLU A 132 -19.50 -1.16 21.03
C GLU A 132 -18.66 0.12 21.18
N TYR A 133 -17.56 0.05 21.92
CA TYR A 133 -16.66 1.19 22.12
C TYR A 133 -16.08 1.73 20.80
N CYS A 134 -15.64 0.83 19.93
CA CYS A 134 -15.11 1.17 18.61
C CYS A 134 -16.21 1.49 17.57
N GLN A 135 -17.48 1.47 17.95
CA GLN A 135 -18.63 1.73 17.08
C GLN A 135 -18.64 0.87 15.82
N LEU A 136 -18.23 -0.39 15.94
CA LEU A 136 -18.18 -1.31 14.81
C LEU A 136 -19.59 -1.70 14.38
N GLN A 137 -19.74 -2.00 13.07
CA GLN A 137 -21.01 -2.46 12.52
C GLN A 137 -21.54 -3.67 13.32
N ALA A 138 -22.81 -3.60 13.70
CA ALA A 138 -23.47 -4.68 14.42
C ALA A 138 -23.46 -5.97 13.59
N VAL A 139 -22.99 -7.04 14.22
CA VAL A 139 -22.99 -8.39 13.66
C VAL A 139 -23.87 -9.28 14.56
N PRO A 140 -24.76 -10.12 14.01
CA PRO A 140 -25.57 -11.03 14.80
C PRO A 140 -24.73 -11.93 15.72
N ASP A 141 -25.27 -12.29 16.88
CA ASP A 141 -24.55 -13.05 17.92
C ASP A 141 -24.22 -14.49 17.51
N ASP A 142 -24.95 -15.04 16.54
CA ASP A 142 -24.69 -16.34 15.93
C ASP A 142 -23.48 -16.37 14.98
N PHE A 143 -22.83 -15.19 14.76
CA PHE A 143 -21.58 -15.08 14.00
C PHE A 143 -20.41 -14.53 14.86
N PRO A 144 -19.98 -15.24 15.92
CA PRO A 144 -18.95 -14.72 16.85
C PRO A 144 -17.60 -14.48 16.17
N TYR A 145 -17.26 -15.25 15.16
CA TYR A 145 -16.03 -15.05 14.38
C TYR A 145 -16.10 -13.80 13.51
N ALA A 146 -17.25 -13.38 13.03
CA ALA A 146 -17.38 -12.16 12.26
C ALA A 146 -17.13 -10.92 13.13
N LYS A 147 -17.58 -10.91 14.40
CA LYS A 147 -17.24 -9.84 15.36
C LYS A 147 -15.72 -9.77 15.60
N LYS A 148 -15.06 -10.91 15.82
CA LYS A 148 -13.61 -10.98 15.99
C LYS A 148 -12.86 -10.55 14.72
N ALA A 149 -13.35 -10.92 13.53
CA ALA A 149 -12.79 -10.46 12.27
C ALA A 149 -12.88 -8.94 12.14
N ASN A 150 -14.02 -8.32 12.43
CA ASN A 150 -14.18 -6.88 12.42
C ASN A 150 -13.22 -6.19 13.40
N LEU A 151 -13.06 -6.74 14.61
CA LEU A 151 -12.08 -6.23 15.58
C LEU A 151 -10.65 -6.37 15.07
N PHE A 152 -10.29 -7.49 14.47
CA PHE A 152 -8.98 -7.70 13.88
C PHE A 152 -8.67 -6.65 12.80
N PHE A 153 -9.61 -6.38 11.89
CA PHE A 153 -9.45 -5.34 10.89
C PHE A 153 -9.33 -3.95 11.52
N PHE A 154 -10.19 -3.63 12.46
CA PHE A 154 -10.19 -2.32 13.11
C PHE A 154 -8.93 -2.06 13.93
N LEU A 155 -8.48 -3.07 14.71
CA LEU A 155 -7.31 -2.95 15.58
C LEU A 155 -6.00 -3.29 14.87
N ASN A 156 -6.05 -3.69 13.61
CA ASN A 156 -4.85 -3.92 12.82
C ASN A 156 -4.19 -2.58 12.49
N PRO A 157 -2.98 -2.32 12.99
CA PRO A 157 -2.32 -1.04 12.79
C PRO A 157 -2.04 -0.73 11.30
N ASP A 158 -1.91 -1.75 10.46
CA ASP A 158 -1.73 -1.60 9.02
C ASP A 158 -2.96 -0.97 8.34
N HIS A 159 -4.15 -1.36 8.76
CA HIS A 159 -5.38 -0.77 8.25
C HIS A 159 -5.72 0.55 8.90
N PHE A 160 -5.67 0.59 10.23
CA PHE A 160 -6.18 1.72 10.98
C PHE A 160 -5.26 2.94 10.94
N LEU A 161 -3.95 2.74 11.15
CA LEU A 161 -3.01 3.85 11.23
C LEU A 161 -2.58 4.37 9.87
N ILE A 162 -2.47 3.51 8.86
CA ILE A 162 -2.02 3.92 7.53
C ILE A 162 -3.12 4.67 6.79
N GLU A 163 -4.33 4.18 6.82
CA GLU A 163 -5.44 4.80 6.10
C GLU A 163 -5.94 6.08 6.76
N GLN A 164 -5.95 6.13 8.09
CA GLN A 164 -6.46 7.29 8.81
C GLN A 164 -5.40 8.37 9.09
N ILE A 165 -4.17 7.98 9.34
CA ILE A 165 -3.09 8.89 9.68
C ILE A 165 -2.26 9.25 8.44
N GLY A 166 -2.29 8.37 7.41
CA GLY A 166 -1.60 8.60 6.14
C GLY A 166 -0.09 8.77 6.33
N PRO A 167 0.52 9.81 5.68
CA PRO A 167 1.97 10.00 5.71
C PRO A 167 2.55 10.27 7.09
N ASP A 168 1.73 10.68 8.07
CA ASP A 168 2.22 11.02 9.40
C ASP A 168 2.70 9.79 10.18
N VAL A 169 2.20 8.59 9.87
CA VAL A 169 2.73 7.34 10.42
C VAL A 169 4.23 7.18 10.17
N MET A 170 4.73 7.76 9.10
CA MET A 170 6.14 7.70 8.71
C MET A 170 7.08 8.43 9.69
N THR A 171 6.56 9.33 10.49
CA THR A 171 7.36 10.16 11.41
C THR A 171 7.11 9.87 12.88
N PHE A 172 6.24 8.93 13.20
CA PHE A 172 5.98 8.52 14.58
C PHE A 172 7.25 7.99 15.25
N THR A 173 7.46 8.43 16.47
CA THR A 173 8.56 7.98 17.32
C THR A 173 8.10 7.03 18.41
N HIS A 174 6.81 7.03 18.72
CA HIS A 174 6.17 6.20 19.72
C HIS A 174 4.72 5.97 19.32
N VAL A 175 4.14 4.95 19.90
CA VAL A 175 2.73 4.60 19.74
C VAL A 175 2.04 4.77 21.07
N GLU A 176 0.95 5.53 21.07
CA GLU A 176 0.03 5.65 22.20
C GLU A 176 -1.18 4.76 21.95
N MET A 177 -1.61 4.07 23.00
CA MET A 177 -2.80 3.25 22.98
C MET A 177 -3.95 4.04 23.58
N ASP A 178 -5.11 3.95 22.96
CA ASP A 178 -6.35 4.42 23.61
C ASP A 178 -6.51 3.77 24.99
N PRO A 179 -6.72 4.55 26.07
CA PRO A 179 -6.74 4.03 27.43
C PRO A 179 -7.77 2.92 27.63
N LYS A 180 -8.95 3.03 27.03
CA LYS A 180 -10.02 2.03 27.17
C LYS A 180 -9.69 0.74 26.45
N ILE A 181 -9.11 0.83 25.26
CA ILE A 181 -8.65 -0.33 24.50
C ILE A 181 -7.51 -1.02 25.24
N GLY A 182 -6.56 -0.23 25.75
CA GLY A 182 -5.42 -0.74 26.53
C GLY A 182 -5.83 -1.40 27.85
N GLU A 183 -6.91 -0.95 28.51
CA GLU A 183 -7.48 -1.60 29.68
C GLU A 183 -8.10 -2.96 29.33
N LEU A 184 -8.87 -3.02 28.23
CA LEU A 184 -9.54 -4.25 27.78
C LEU A 184 -8.59 -5.29 27.19
N VAL A 185 -7.56 -4.86 26.49
CA VAL A 185 -6.58 -5.73 25.82
C VAL A 185 -5.16 -5.17 25.98
N PRO A 186 -4.54 -5.33 27.15
CA PRO A 186 -3.22 -4.75 27.47
C PRO A 186 -2.10 -5.17 26.50
N GLN A 187 -2.22 -6.35 25.88
CA GLN A 187 -1.21 -6.89 24.96
C GLN A 187 -1.09 -6.09 23.65
N LEU A 188 -2.11 -5.30 23.27
CA LEU A 188 -2.11 -4.54 22.03
C LEU A 188 -1.01 -3.48 21.98
N LEU A 189 -0.67 -2.87 23.12
CA LEU A 189 0.40 -1.88 23.16
C LEU A 189 1.75 -2.46 22.71
N ASP A 190 2.06 -3.69 23.13
CA ASP A 190 3.30 -4.36 22.73
C ASP A 190 3.28 -4.76 21.25
N ILE A 191 2.13 -5.16 20.73
CA ILE A 191 1.93 -5.41 19.30
C ILE A 191 2.22 -4.14 18.50
N TYR A 192 1.66 -3.01 18.87
CA TYR A 192 1.83 -1.74 18.15
C TYR A 192 3.27 -1.22 18.24
N LYS A 193 3.95 -1.39 19.37
CA LYS A 193 5.38 -1.06 19.51
C LYS A 193 6.26 -1.91 18.59
N LYS A 194 6.00 -3.22 18.52
CA LYS A 194 6.70 -4.13 17.60
C LYS A 194 6.46 -3.77 16.14
N TRP A 195 5.26 -3.35 15.82
CA TRP A 195 4.82 -3.04 14.46
C TRP A 195 5.46 -1.76 13.90
N LEU A 196 5.73 -0.75 14.73
CA LEU A 196 6.14 0.58 14.27
C LEU A 196 7.40 0.57 13.39
N VAL A 197 8.45 -0.14 13.79
CA VAL A 197 9.72 -0.17 13.04
C VAL A 197 9.57 -0.85 11.67
N PRO A 198 9.06 -2.08 11.56
CA PRO A 198 8.91 -2.71 10.27
C PRO A 198 7.93 -1.99 9.34
N ILE A 199 6.86 -1.38 9.86
CA ILE A 199 5.95 -0.63 9.01
C ILE A 199 6.59 0.64 8.46
N GLN A 200 7.41 1.34 9.24
CA GLN A 200 8.16 2.49 8.75
C GLN A 200 9.19 2.08 7.70
N GLN A 201 9.85 0.94 7.85
CA GLN A 201 10.77 0.40 6.84
C GLN A 201 10.04 0.05 5.55
N HIS A 202 8.88 -0.62 5.66
CA HIS A 202 8.02 -0.94 4.51
C HIS A 202 7.61 0.33 3.77
N HIS A 203 7.10 1.33 4.49
CA HIS A 203 6.68 2.60 3.88
C HIS A 203 7.84 3.38 3.27
N ALA A 204 9.00 3.41 3.91
CA ALA A 204 10.16 4.10 3.38
C ALA A 204 10.62 3.49 2.06
N ALA A 205 10.79 2.17 2.01
CA ALA A 205 11.18 1.46 0.81
C ALA A 205 10.14 1.64 -0.32
N PHE A 206 8.87 1.42 -0.01
CA PHE A 206 7.77 1.59 -0.97
C PHE A 206 7.69 3.02 -1.52
N THR A 207 7.73 4.04 -0.66
CA THR A 207 7.68 5.44 -1.06
C THR A 207 8.86 5.84 -1.94
N ALA A 208 10.07 5.33 -1.62
CA ALA A 208 11.25 5.57 -2.44
C ALA A 208 11.13 4.89 -3.81
N MET A 209 10.67 3.64 -3.87
CA MET A 209 10.48 2.89 -5.12
C MET A 209 9.51 3.60 -6.05
N GLU A 210 8.30 3.87 -5.55
CA GLU A 210 7.23 4.52 -6.31
C GLU A 210 7.60 5.95 -6.72
N GLY A 211 8.28 6.67 -5.83
CA GLY A 211 8.74 8.03 -6.10
C GLY A 211 9.81 8.09 -7.18
N MET A 212 10.78 7.19 -7.15
CA MET A 212 11.81 7.06 -8.20
C MET A 212 11.18 6.72 -9.55
N ALA A 213 10.24 5.76 -9.57
CA ALA A 213 9.53 5.37 -10.78
C ALA A 213 8.72 6.55 -11.33
N GLY A 214 7.90 7.20 -10.49
CA GLY A 214 7.09 8.33 -10.90
C GLY A 214 7.93 9.51 -11.45
N PHE A 215 9.04 9.86 -10.78
CA PHE A 215 9.94 10.90 -11.26
C PHE A 215 10.58 10.54 -12.62
N ALA A 216 11.06 9.31 -12.77
CA ALA A 216 11.68 8.87 -14.02
C ALA A 216 10.68 8.84 -15.18
N ILE A 217 9.47 8.31 -14.95
CA ILE A 217 8.40 8.25 -15.95
C ILE A 217 8.04 9.64 -16.46
N GLU A 218 7.80 10.59 -15.55
CA GLU A 218 7.45 11.97 -15.92
C GLU A 218 8.55 12.64 -16.76
N ASN A 219 9.83 12.35 -16.48
CA ASN A 219 10.93 12.89 -17.27
C ASN A 219 11.09 12.21 -18.63
N ILE A 220 10.87 10.90 -18.71
CA ILE A 220 10.99 10.12 -19.96
C ILE A 220 9.83 10.41 -20.90
N LEU A 221 8.60 10.45 -20.36
CA LEU A 221 7.37 10.60 -21.14
C LEU A 221 6.84 12.05 -21.16
N LYS A 222 7.60 13.05 -20.71
CA LYS A 222 7.15 14.45 -20.62
C LYS A 222 6.55 15.01 -21.91
N ASP A 223 7.09 14.63 -23.06
CA ASP A 223 6.67 15.09 -24.37
C ASP A 223 5.82 14.05 -25.13
N ASP A 224 5.48 12.92 -24.50
CA ASP A 224 4.64 11.87 -25.08
C ASP A 224 3.17 12.27 -25.00
N LYS A 225 2.53 12.43 -26.19
CA LYS A 225 1.14 12.87 -26.28
C LYS A 225 0.16 11.91 -25.61
N ASP A 226 0.39 10.62 -25.72
CA ASP A 226 -0.51 9.61 -25.12
C ASP A 226 -0.43 9.66 -23.61
N PHE A 227 0.78 9.82 -23.05
CA PHE A 227 0.97 9.99 -21.62
C PHE A 227 0.34 11.29 -21.09
N GLN A 228 0.45 12.40 -21.83
CA GLN A 228 -0.20 13.65 -21.44
C GLN A 228 -1.74 13.51 -21.46
N ASN A 229 -2.30 12.83 -22.44
CA ASN A 229 -3.73 12.52 -22.47
C ASN A 229 -4.15 11.60 -21.32
N TYR A 230 -3.31 10.61 -20.95
CA TYR A 230 -3.54 9.79 -19.76
C TYR A 230 -3.59 10.65 -18.49
N LEU A 231 -2.62 11.52 -18.28
CA LEU A 231 -2.57 12.39 -17.10
C LEU A 231 -3.81 13.30 -17.01
N THR A 232 -4.25 13.89 -18.13
CA THR A 232 -5.41 14.79 -18.15
C THR A 232 -6.73 14.06 -17.90
N THR A 233 -6.85 12.82 -18.36
CA THR A 233 -8.07 12.02 -18.15
C THR A 233 -8.14 11.38 -16.76
N PHE A 234 -7.00 11.14 -16.11
CA PHE A 234 -6.94 10.38 -14.87
C PHE A 234 -6.71 11.22 -13.60
N MET A 235 -6.03 12.36 -13.72
CA MET A 235 -5.53 13.15 -12.61
C MET A 235 -6.57 14.06 -11.95
N GLY A 236 -7.79 13.60 -11.69
CA GLY A 236 -8.77 14.47 -11.07
C GLY A 236 -9.18 14.15 -9.64
N THR A 237 -9.01 12.92 -9.14
CA THR A 237 -9.85 12.48 -8.02
C THR A 237 -9.23 11.50 -7.02
N ASP A 238 -7.98 11.06 -7.17
CA ASP A 238 -7.43 10.09 -6.23
C ASP A 238 -6.56 10.76 -5.16
N PHE A 239 -7.16 10.97 -3.98
CA PHE A 239 -6.48 11.43 -2.76
C PHE A 239 -6.11 10.27 -1.83
N SER A 240 -5.96 9.07 -2.36
CA SER A 240 -5.57 7.91 -1.56
C SER A 240 -4.21 8.13 -0.87
N SER A 241 -4.02 7.48 0.27
CA SER A 241 -2.73 7.49 0.98
C SER A 241 -1.57 7.00 0.11
N TYR A 242 -1.87 6.14 -0.87
CA TYR A 242 -0.95 5.68 -1.90
C TYR A 242 -0.43 6.85 -2.76
N GLN A 243 -1.34 7.66 -3.31
CA GLN A 243 -0.96 8.79 -4.16
C GLN A 243 -0.19 9.87 -3.41
N VAL A 244 -0.55 10.12 -2.16
CA VAL A 244 0.19 11.05 -1.29
C VAL A 244 1.62 10.57 -1.07
N ARG A 245 1.83 9.27 -0.80
CA ARG A 245 3.16 8.69 -0.64
C ARG A 245 3.96 8.71 -1.94
N LYS A 246 3.34 8.34 -3.05
CA LYS A 246 3.97 8.40 -4.39
C LYS A 246 4.42 9.83 -4.73
N SER A 247 3.58 10.83 -4.45
CA SER A 247 3.95 12.24 -4.62
C SER A 247 5.13 12.65 -3.74
N MET A 248 5.10 12.29 -2.44
CA MET A 248 6.21 12.58 -1.53
C MET A 248 7.54 11.94 -1.99
N GLY A 249 7.50 10.69 -2.40
CA GLY A 249 8.68 9.99 -2.92
C GLY A 249 9.21 10.62 -4.21
N LYS A 250 8.32 11.10 -5.07
CA LYS A 250 8.67 11.81 -6.29
C LYS A 250 9.35 13.16 -5.99
N ASP A 251 8.79 13.95 -5.07
CA ASP A 251 9.37 15.21 -4.65
C ASP A 251 10.74 15.02 -3.99
N PHE A 252 10.89 14.01 -3.14
CA PHE A 252 12.17 13.59 -2.58
C PHE A 252 13.18 13.28 -3.69
N THR A 253 12.82 12.38 -4.62
CA THR A 253 13.70 11.97 -5.72
C THR A 253 14.13 13.16 -6.58
N LYS A 254 13.19 14.07 -6.88
CA LYS A 254 13.47 15.30 -7.61
C LYS A 254 14.53 16.16 -6.91
N ILE A 255 14.38 16.40 -5.62
CA ILE A 255 15.33 17.21 -4.83
C ILE A 255 16.72 16.57 -4.82
N ILE A 256 16.79 15.24 -4.64
CA ILE A 256 18.08 14.54 -4.68
C ILE A 256 18.69 14.59 -6.09
N TYR A 257 17.88 14.42 -7.14
CA TYR A 257 18.32 14.52 -8.52
C TYR A 257 18.84 15.91 -8.90
N GLU A 258 18.20 16.97 -8.42
CA GLU A 258 18.66 18.35 -8.63
C GLU A 258 20.07 18.61 -8.02
N LYS A 259 20.44 17.84 -6.99
CA LYS A 259 21.76 17.97 -6.32
C LYS A 259 22.82 17.05 -6.90
N LEU A 260 22.45 15.82 -7.26
CA LEU A 260 23.38 14.74 -7.62
C LEU A 260 23.29 14.31 -9.09
N GLY A 261 22.33 14.86 -9.85
CA GLY A 261 22.09 14.42 -11.22
C GLY A 261 21.71 12.92 -11.27
N LYS A 262 22.21 12.23 -12.28
CA LYS A 262 21.92 10.80 -12.50
C LYS A 262 22.40 9.88 -11.35
N ASP A 263 23.38 10.32 -10.57
CA ASP A 263 23.88 9.56 -9.42
C ASP A 263 22.85 9.46 -8.29
N ALA A 264 21.81 10.31 -8.30
CA ALA A 264 20.73 10.26 -7.33
C ALA A 264 20.09 8.87 -7.23
N PHE A 265 19.74 8.27 -8.38
CA PHE A 265 19.12 6.93 -8.41
C PHE A 265 20.02 5.88 -7.78
N LYS A 266 21.30 5.86 -8.17
CA LYS A 266 22.28 4.94 -7.60
C LYS A 266 22.40 5.13 -6.09
N LYS A 267 22.49 6.38 -5.62
CA LYS A 267 22.61 6.70 -4.20
C LYS A 267 21.38 6.27 -3.38
N ILE A 268 20.18 6.47 -3.90
CA ILE A 268 18.95 6.03 -3.23
C ILE A 268 18.92 4.50 -3.11
N LEU A 269 19.40 3.77 -4.11
CA LEU A 269 19.46 2.29 -4.08
C LEU A 269 20.56 1.77 -3.15
N GLU A 270 21.74 2.41 -3.13
CA GLU A 270 22.87 2.01 -2.27
C GLU A 270 22.65 2.37 -0.79
N ILE A 271 22.03 3.51 -0.52
CA ILE A 271 21.82 4.07 0.80
C ILE A 271 20.34 4.46 0.93
N PRO A 272 19.43 3.51 1.09
CA PRO A 272 18.01 3.79 1.14
C PRO A 272 17.63 4.85 2.18
N PRO A 273 16.71 5.77 1.85
CA PRO A 273 16.22 6.75 2.81
C PRO A 273 15.30 6.08 3.84
N ASN A 274 15.28 6.63 5.05
CA ASN A 274 14.25 6.33 6.03
C ASN A 274 13.06 7.28 5.88
N THR A 275 12.02 7.07 6.66
CA THR A 275 10.77 7.84 6.58
C THR A 275 10.96 9.34 6.86
N ARG A 276 11.86 9.71 7.79
CA ARG A 276 12.15 11.12 8.10
C ARG A 276 12.91 11.80 6.98
N GLU A 277 13.85 11.08 6.37
CA GLU A 277 14.65 11.55 5.25
C GLU A 277 13.78 11.77 3.99
N LEU A 278 12.77 10.94 3.79
CA LEU A 278 11.78 11.14 2.72
C LEU A 278 10.95 12.41 2.92
N LYS A 279 10.56 12.69 4.16
CA LYS A 279 9.81 13.91 4.52
C LYS A 279 10.69 15.16 4.51
N ASP A 280 11.97 15.02 4.89
CA ASP A 280 12.98 16.09 4.85
C ASP A 280 14.23 15.65 4.09
N PRO A 281 14.28 15.87 2.77
CA PRO A 281 15.41 15.46 1.92
C PRO A 281 16.76 16.05 2.32
N GLN A 282 16.79 17.15 3.09
CA GLN A 282 18.04 17.74 3.56
C GLN A 282 18.75 16.83 4.57
N LEU A 283 17.99 16.06 5.36
CA LEU A 283 18.56 15.06 6.26
C LEU A 283 19.29 13.96 5.48
N TYR A 284 18.71 13.53 4.34
CA TYR A 284 19.32 12.54 3.47
C TYR A 284 20.59 13.06 2.81
N LEU A 285 20.57 14.27 2.28
CA LEU A 285 21.77 14.92 1.70
C LEU A 285 22.89 15.08 2.72
N LYS A 286 22.56 15.42 3.96
CA LYS A 286 23.53 15.49 5.06
C LYS A 286 24.14 14.13 5.37
N LYS A 287 23.34 13.07 5.39
CA LYS A 287 23.80 11.67 5.57
C LYS A 287 24.77 11.24 4.48
N LEU A 288 24.52 11.61 3.22
CA LEU A 288 25.41 11.29 2.09
C LEU A 288 26.74 12.04 2.13
N SER A 289 26.85 13.11 2.92
CA SER A 289 28.06 13.93 3.04
C SER A 289 28.98 13.48 4.19
N GLN A 290 28.56 12.54 4.99
CA GLN A 290 29.29 11.93 6.10
C GLN A 290 30.07 10.68 5.65
#